data_157d4f1793992807939ddf1ccc72db95
#
_entry.id   157d4f1793992807939ddf1ccc72db95
#
_cell.length_a   1.000
_cell.length_b   1.000
_cell.length_c   1.000
_cell.angle_alpha   90.00
_cell.angle_beta   90.00
_cell.angle_gamma   90.00
#
_symmetry.space_group_name_H-M   'P 1'
#
loop_
_entity.id
_entity.type
_entity.pdbx_description
1 polymer ?
#
loop_
_entity_poly.entity_id
_entity_poly.type
_entity_poly.pdbx_seq_one_letter_code
_entity_poly.pdbx_strand_id
1 'polypeptide(L)'
;MIVYLLCYLAAVLFARTQYYLLSGTALLFAALVLFWREKRRNGGRVNLLALLSLFFVGGEGISCLKLSRLQGPWELRTFAAFFLAYGAFRLAFLFGGGREQDSRRVLEGRLTEIRAGRLFAAVTGLTVLSAAAFLAEVRIIGFVPFLVRHMPHAYSYFHVSGLHYLTVSCVLVPSLALLYVNVVHHRSTVTNLGLLAAVAVSLLIPVLCVSRFQLLLAVLMAAF
;
A
#
# COMPACT_ATOMS: atom_id res chain seq x y z
N MET A 1 -2.24 -9.32 20.16
CA MET A 1 -2.90 -8.07 20.58
C MET A 1 -2.31 -7.50 21.85
N ILE A 2 -2.18 -8.26 22.94
CA ILE A 2 -1.68 -7.74 24.22
C ILE A 2 -0.31 -7.06 24.07
N VAL A 3 0.67 -7.71 23.43
CA VAL A 3 2.01 -7.11 23.21
C VAL A 3 1.91 -5.79 22.41
N TYR A 4 1.08 -5.77 21.35
CA TYR A 4 0.86 -4.55 20.57
C TYR A 4 0.27 -3.44 21.42
N LEU A 5 -0.77 -3.73 22.21
CA LEU A 5 -1.40 -2.76 23.11
C LEU A 5 -0.40 -2.21 24.13
N LEU A 6 0.36 -3.09 24.78
CA LEU A 6 1.36 -2.68 25.79
C LEU A 6 2.46 -1.80 25.18
N CYS A 7 3.03 -2.21 24.05
CA CYS A 7 4.04 -1.41 23.34
C CYS A 7 3.47 -0.08 22.85
N TYR A 8 2.21 -0.07 22.41
CA TYR A 8 1.54 1.14 21.94
C TYR A 8 1.31 2.13 23.08
N LEU A 9 0.81 1.67 24.23
CA LEU A 9 0.64 2.50 25.43
C LEU A 9 1.99 3.03 25.92
N ALA A 10 3.03 2.20 25.93
CA ALA A 10 4.38 2.62 26.28
C ALA A 10 4.90 3.70 25.30
N ALA A 11 4.67 3.52 24.00
CA ALA A 11 5.07 4.50 22.98
C ALA A 11 4.37 5.86 23.19
N VAL A 12 3.07 5.85 23.47
CA VAL A 12 2.32 7.08 23.78
C VAL A 12 2.86 7.77 25.03
N LEU A 13 3.13 7.02 26.12
CA LEU A 13 3.69 7.56 27.34
C LEU A 13 5.07 8.18 27.11
N PHE A 14 5.97 7.47 26.42
CA PHE A 14 7.29 7.98 26.09
C PHE A 14 7.26 9.20 25.16
N ALA A 15 6.33 9.23 24.21
CA ALA A 15 6.16 10.41 23.35
C ALA A 15 5.69 11.63 24.14
N ARG A 16 4.79 11.44 25.12
CA ARG A 16 4.32 12.49 26.04
C ARG A 16 5.41 13.03 26.94
N THR A 17 6.33 12.18 27.36
CA THR A 17 7.49 12.55 28.20
C THR A 17 8.69 12.98 27.36
N GLN A 18 8.53 13.18 26.05
CA GLN A 18 9.56 13.58 25.09
C GLN A 18 10.70 12.57 24.87
N TYR A 19 10.58 11.34 25.36
CA TYR A 19 11.51 10.25 25.10
C TYR A 19 11.21 9.58 23.73
N TYR A 20 11.36 10.34 22.64
CA TYR A 20 10.99 9.91 21.29
C TYR A 20 11.72 8.65 20.83
N LEU A 21 12.98 8.47 21.21
CA LEU A 21 13.74 7.27 20.89
C LEU A 21 13.09 6.02 21.50
N LEU A 22 12.68 6.07 22.75
CA LEU A 22 12.00 4.96 23.42
C LEU A 22 10.60 4.73 22.85
N SER A 23 9.90 5.79 22.49
CA SER A 23 8.59 5.69 21.82
C SER A 23 8.71 4.94 20.48
N GLY A 24 9.63 5.37 19.61
CA GLY A 24 9.83 4.74 18.32
C GLY A 24 10.33 3.30 18.42
N THR A 25 11.29 3.03 19.31
CA THR A 25 11.83 1.66 19.51
C THR A 25 10.79 0.70 20.06
N ALA A 26 9.86 1.15 20.92
CA ALA A 26 8.76 0.32 21.42
C ALA A 26 7.84 -0.14 20.28
N LEU A 27 7.50 0.75 19.34
CA LEU A 27 6.67 0.39 18.17
C LEU A 27 7.43 -0.47 17.16
N LEU A 28 8.73 -0.21 16.93
CA LEU A 28 9.57 -1.06 16.07
C LEU A 28 9.66 -2.48 16.63
N PHE A 29 9.84 -2.60 17.94
CA PHE A 29 9.83 -3.90 18.62
C PHE A 29 8.47 -4.59 18.44
N ALA A 30 7.36 -3.88 18.65
CA ALA A 30 6.02 -4.42 18.42
C ALA A 30 5.85 -4.91 16.97
N ALA A 31 6.31 -4.14 15.97
CA ALA A 31 6.24 -4.52 14.57
C ALA A 31 6.97 -5.83 14.29
N LEU A 32 8.19 -5.99 14.81
CA LEU A 32 8.99 -7.20 14.65
C LEU A 32 8.33 -8.42 15.33
N VAL A 33 7.84 -8.26 16.57
CA VAL A 33 7.16 -9.34 17.30
C VAL A 33 5.89 -9.76 16.57
N LEU A 34 5.10 -8.82 16.08
CA LEU A 34 3.88 -9.10 15.32
C LEU A 34 4.20 -9.81 14.01
N PHE A 35 5.20 -9.33 13.26
CA PHE A 35 5.67 -9.96 12.02
C PHE A 35 6.09 -11.43 12.24
N TRP A 36 6.97 -11.67 13.22
CA TRP A 36 7.43 -13.02 13.54
C TRP A 36 6.30 -13.93 13.99
N ARG A 37 5.38 -13.42 14.78
CA ARG A 37 4.22 -14.16 15.25
C ARG A 37 3.31 -14.60 14.11
N GLU A 38 2.97 -13.67 13.21
CA GLU A 38 2.12 -13.96 12.05
C GLU A 38 2.82 -14.88 11.05
N LYS A 39 4.12 -14.68 10.82
CA LYS A 39 4.94 -15.59 10.00
C LYS A 39 4.94 -17.02 10.56
N ARG A 40 5.15 -17.18 11.87
CA ARG A 40 5.11 -18.50 12.52
C ARG A 40 3.72 -19.14 12.43
N ARG A 41 2.68 -18.36 12.64
CA ARG A 41 1.28 -18.82 12.56
C ARG A 41 0.93 -19.32 11.16
N ASN A 42 1.55 -18.78 10.14
CA ASN A 42 1.33 -19.14 8.73
C ASN A 42 2.36 -20.15 8.20
N GLY A 43 2.86 -21.04 9.05
CA GLY A 43 3.78 -22.10 8.63
C GLY A 43 5.12 -21.59 8.06
N GLY A 44 5.62 -20.46 8.55
CA GLY A 44 6.87 -19.83 8.09
C GLY A 44 6.72 -18.95 6.84
N ARG A 45 5.56 -18.90 6.21
CA ARG A 45 5.28 -18.07 5.06
C ARG A 45 4.91 -16.64 5.48
N VAL A 46 5.33 -15.67 4.69
CA VAL A 46 4.96 -14.28 4.89
C VAL A 46 3.58 -14.06 4.27
N ASN A 47 2.65 -13.51 5.04
CA ASN A 47 1.31 -13.14 4.60
C ASN A 47 1.13 -11.62 4.65
N LEU A 48 0.04 -11.13 4.07
CA LEU A 48 -0.26 -9.70 4.02
C LEU A 48 -0.35 -9.07 5.42
N LEU A 49 -0.89 -9.79 6.42
CA LEU A 49 -0.97 -9.29 7.79
C LEU A 49 0.41 -9.17 8.45
N ALA A 50 1.34 -10.10 8.16
CA ALA A 50 2.71 -9.99 8.63
C ALA A 50 3.40 -8.76 8.05
N LEU A 51 3.26 -8.53 6.74
CA LEU A 51 3.81 -7.35 6.07
C LEU A 51 3.19 -6.05 6.57
N LEU A 52 1.86 -6.02 6.73
CA LEU A 52 1.18 -4.86 7.28
C LEU A 52 1.68 -4.55 8.69
N SER A 53 1.87 -5.59 9.53
CA SER A 53 2.43 -5.40 10.88
C SER A 53 3.82 -4.78 10.83
N LEU A 54 4.67 -5.25 9.90
CA LEU A 54 6.04 -4.76 9.78
C LEU A 54 6.09 -3.32 9.24
N PHE A 55 5.39 -3.06 8.14
CA PHE A 55 5.50 -1.77 7.44
C PHE A 55 4.62 -0.69 8.07
N PHE A 56 3.41 -1.01 8.48
CA PHE A 56 2.51 -0.03 9.08
C PHE A 56 2.97 0.33 10.49
N VAL A 57 3.04 -0.65 11.40
CA VAL A 57 3.46 -0.40 12.78
C VAL A 57 4.95 -0.01 12.86
N GLY A 58 5.80 -0.59 12.01
CA GLY A 58 7.21 -0.20 11.89
C GLY A 58 7.39 1.22 11.34
N GLY A 59 6.59 1.62 10.35
CA GLY A 59 6.55 2.99 9.82
C GLY A 59 6.14 4.01 10.88
N GLU A 60 5.13 3.68 11.71
CA GLU A 60 4.77 4.49 12.88
C GLU A 60 5.96 4.62 13.85
N GLY A 61 6.64 3.50 14.11
CA GLY A 61 7.83 3.48 14.98
C GLY A 61 8.93 4.42 14.47
N ILE A 62 9.25 4.34 13.17
CA ILE A 62 10.23 5.25 12.54
C ILE A 62 9.78 6.71 12.66
N SER A 63 8.50 6.99 12.43
CA SER A 63 7.95 8.33 12.55
C SER A 63 8.01 8.85 14.00
N CYS A 64 7.81 7.98 14.99
CA CYS A 64 7.91 8.35 16.41
C CYS A 64 9.34 8.61 16.89
N LEU A 65 10.38 8.16 16.18
CA LEU A 65 11.80 8.48 16.50
C LEU A 65 12.12 9.97 16.38
N LYS A 66 11.29 10.74 15.68
CA LYS A 66 11.46 12.18 15.46
C LYS A 66 12.88 12.51 14.93
N LEU A 67 13.23 11.88 13.82
CA LEU A 67 14.55 12.02 13.19
C LEU A 67 14.82 13.40 12.59
N SER A 68 13.78 14.22 12.39
CA SER A 68 13.89 15.57 11.85
C SER A 68 13.46 16.61 12.88
N ARG A 69 14.18 17.75 12.93
CA ARG A 69 13.81 18.90 13.76
C ARG A 69 12.49 19.54 13.31
N LEU A 70 12.11 19.36 12.06
CA LEU A 70 10.86 19.88 11.49
C LEU A 70 9.64 19.03 11.87
N GLN A 71 9.85 17.83 12.38
CA GLN A 71 8.78 16.93 12.76
C GLN A 71 8.22 17.33 14.13
N GLY A 72 6.96 17.77 14.16
CA GLY A 72 6.23 18.02 15.39
C GLY A 72 5.92 16.73 16.18
N PRO A 73 5.66 16.81 17.48
CA PRO A 73 5.18 15.68 18.25
C PRO A 73 3.77 15.28 17.79
N TRP A 74 3.48 13.98 17.78
CA TRP A 74 2.15 13.51 17.42
C TRP A 74 1.14 13.82 18.52
N GLU A 75 -0.03 14.25 18.13
CA GLU A 75 -1.18 14.40 19.02
C GLU A 75 -1.75 13.03 19.41
N LEU A 76 -2.46 12.97 20.54
CA LEU A 76 -3.10 11.75 21.00
C LEU A 76 -4.11 11.21 19.99
N ARG A 77 -4.79 12.10 19.27
CA ARG A 77 -5.75 11.72 18.20
C ARG A 77 -5.06 10.96 17.06
N THR A 78 -3.84 11.36 16.70
CA THR A 78 -3.04 10.68 15.67
C THR A 78 -2.68 9.27 16.11
N PHE A 79 -2.20 9.09 17.34
CA PHE A 79 -1.97 7.77 17.89
C PHE A 79 -3.24 6.93 17.92
N ALA A 80 -4.36 7.48 18.39
CA ALA A 80 -5.64 6.76 18.41
C ALA A 80 -6.08 6.33 17.01
N ALA A 81 -5.95 7.19 16.00
CA ALA A 81 -6.31 6.88 14.62
C ALA A 81 -5.49 5.72 14.05
N PHE A 82 -4.17 5.74 14.22
CA PHE A 82 -3.30 4.66 13.74
C PHE A 82 -3.56 3.35 14.50
N PHE A 83 -3.73 3.40 15.81
CA PHE A 83 -4.08 2.23 16.62
C PHE A 83 -5.37 1.58 16.13
N LEU A 84 -6.42 2.38 15.92
CA LEU A 84 -7.72 1.91 15.43
C LEU A 84 -7.61 1.37 14.00
N ALA A 85 -6.86 2.03 13.12
CA ALA A 85 -6.64 1.58 11.74
C ALA A 85 -6.00 0.18 11.71
N TYR A 86 -4.90 -0.02 12.44
CA TYR A 86 -4.27 -1.34 12.54
C TYR A 86 -5.19 -2.39 13.19
N GLY A 87 -5.92 -2.00 14.23
CA GLY A 87 -6.90 -2.85 14.91
C GLY A 87 -8.01 -3.31 13.96
N ALA A 88 -8.58 -2.39 13.17
CA ALA A 88 -9.61 -2.68 12.18
C ALA A 88 -9.10 -3.63 11.08
N PHE A 89 -7.90 -3.39 10.56
CA PHE A 89 -7.26 -4.28 9.60
C PHE A 89 -7.10 -5.69 10.16
N ARG A 90 -6.61 -5.79 11.38
CA ARG A 90 -6.42 -7.07 12.04
C ARG A 90 -7.73 -7.80 12.29
N LEU A 91 -8.78 -7.11 12.69
CA LEU A 91 -10.12 -7.67 12.84
C LEU A 91 -10.66 -8.17 11.50
N ALA A 92 -10.51 -7.40 10.43
CA ALA A 92 -10.89 -7.83 9.08
C ALA A 92 -10.20 -9.14 8.68
N PHE A 93 -8.91 -9.30 8.99
CA PHE A 93 -8.19 -10.57 8.78
C PHE A 93 -8.69 -11.72 9.66
N LEU A 94 -9.07 -11.44 10.91
CA LEU A 94 -9.62 -12.48 11.79
C LEU A 94 -11.00 -12.97 11.31
N PHE A 95 -11.84 -12.07 10.84
CA PHE A 95 -13.17 -12.42 10.34
C PHE A 95 -13.14 -12.95 8.89
N GLY A 96 -12.21 -12.46 8.06
CA GLY A 96 -12.07 -12.88 6.66
C GLY A 96 -11.10 -14.03 6.43
N GLY A 97 -10.08 -14.20 7.27
CA GLY A 97 -8.92 -15.05 7.04
C GLY A 97 -8.98 -16.47 7.64
N GLY A 98 -10.07 -16.85 8.31
CA GLY A 98 -10.21 -18.18 8.88
C GLY A 98 -10.25 -19.34 7.86
N ARG A 99 -10.15 -19.04 6.57
CA ARG A 99 -10.30 -19.98 5.45
C ARG A 99 -9.13 -19.97 4.45
N GLU A 100 -7.91 -19.63 4.88
CA GLU A 100 -6.80 -19.49 3.93
C GLU A 100 -6.47 -20.79 3.16
N GLN A 101 -6.69 -21.94 3.77
CA GLN A 101 -6.48 -23.24 3.15
C GLN A 101 -7.65 -23.68 2.26
N ASP A 102 -8.89 -23.33 2.63
CA ASP A 102 -10.08 -23.46 1.78
C ASP A 102 -10.13 -22.36 0.71
N SER A 103 -9.61 -21.17 1.01
CA SER A 103 -9.59 -20.05 0.06
C SER A 103 -8.73 -20.32 -1.16
N ARG A 104 -7.65 -21.10 -1.08
CA ARG A 104 -6.89 -21.51 -2.27
C ARG A 104 -7.72 -22.43 -3.17
N ARG A 105 -8.38 -23.46 -2.61
CA ARG A 105 -9.24 -24.37 -3.38
C ARG A 105 -10.48 -23.66 -3.92
N VAL A 106 -11.09 -22.77 -3.11
CA VAL A 106 -12.23 -21.95 -3.52
C VAL A 106 -11.80 -20.86 -4.50
N LEU A 107 -10.60 -20.28 -4.36
CA LEU A 107 -10.05 -19.32 -5.29
C LEU A 107 -9.71 -19.98 -6.62
N GLU A 108 -9.07 -21.15 -6.62
CA GLU A 108 -8.80 -21.93 -7.83
C GLU A 108 -10.11 -22.33 -8.52
N GLY A 109 -11.13 -22.74 -7.79
CA GLY A 109 -12.46 -23.03 -8.35
C GLY A 109 -13.22 -21.80 -8.84
N ARG A 110 -13.16 -20.68 -8.11
CA ARG A 110 -13.81 -19.43 -8.53
C ARG A 110 -13.03 -18.65 -9.59
N LEU A 111 -11.70 -18.76 -9.61
CA LEU A 111 -10.89 -18.12 -10.65
C LEU A 111 -11.14 -18.73 -12.04
N THR A 112 -11.54 -19.98 -12.13
CA THR A 112 -12.00 -20.58 -13.38
C THR A 112 -13.34 -20.02 -13.86
N GLU A 113 -14.18 -19.49 -12.94
CA GLU A 113 -15.44 -18.82 -13.27
C GLU A 113 -15.28 -17.32 -13.61
N ILE A 114 -14.19 -16.68 -13.16
CA ILE A 114 -13.91 -15.28 -13.56
C ILE A 114 -13.63 -15.26 -15.05
N ARG A 115 -14.56 -14.73 -15.84
CA ARG A 115 -14.37 -14.55 -17.27
C ARG A 115 -13.12 -13.70 -17.47
N ALA A 116 -12.09 -14.26 -18.12
CA ALA A 116 -10.82 -13.60 -18.43
C ALA A 116 -11.02 -12.18 -18.99
N GLY A 117 -12.06 -11.98 -19.81
CA GLY A 117 -12.44 -10.70 -20.35
C GLY A 117 -12.80 -9.64 -19.28
N ARG A 118 -13.43 -10.01 -18.17
CA ARG A 118 -13.76 -9.06 -17.09
C ARG A 118 -12.51 -8.59 -16.33
N LEU A 119 -11.58 -9.50 -16.10
CA LEU A 119 -10.33 -9.16 -15.42
C LEU A 119 -9.45 -8.29 -16.32
N PHE A 120 -9.36 -8.60 -17.61
CA PHE A 120 -8.67 -7.75 -18.59
C PHE A 120 -9.31 -6.36 -18.69
N ALA A 121 -10.64 -6.29 -18.75
CA ALA A 121 -11.37 -5.02 -18.74
C ALA A 121 -11.14 -4.22 -17.45
N ALA A 122 -11.01 -4.88 -16.29
CA ALA A 122 -10.67 -4.21 -15.03
C ALA A 122 -9.25 -3.61 -15.05
N VAL A 123 -8.25 -4.36 -15.54
CA VAL A 123 -6.87 -3.87 -15.68
C VAL A 123 -6.82 -2.67 -16.64
N THR A 124 -7.38 -2.80 -17.83
CA THR A 124 -7.36 -1.74 -18.85
C THR A 124 -8.21 -0.54 -18.40
N GLY A 125 -9.40 -0.79 -17.85
CA GLY A 125 -10.28 0.26 -17.34
C GLY A 125 -9.63 1.08 -16.22
N LEU A 126 -8.98 0.42 -15.26
CA LEU A 126 -8.26 1.11 -14.19
C LEU A 126 -7.07 1.91 -14.74
N THR A 127 -6.35 1.36 -15.73
CA THR A 127 -5.24 2.07 -16.39
C THR A 127 -5.72 3.34 -17.10
N VAL A 128 -6.79 3.22 -17.88
CA VAL A 128 -7.38 4.37 -18.60
C VAL A 128 -7.90 5.41 -17.60
N LEU A 129 -8.58 4.98 -16.54
CA LEU A 129 -9.13 5.85 -15.51
C LEU A 129 -8.03 6.63 -14.78
N SER A 130 -6.96 5.96 -14.34
CA SER A 130 -5.85 6.62 -13.65
C SER A 130 -5.04 7.52 -14.57
N ALA A 131 -4.85 7.14 -15.84
CA ALA A 131 -4.19 7.99 -16.82
C ALA A 131 -5.03 9.25 -17.15
N ALA A 132 -6.34 9.09 -17.34
CA ALA A 132 -7.25 10.21 -17.57
C ALA A 132 -7.28 11.16 -16.34
N ALA A 133 -7.31 10.62 -15.12
CA ALA A 133 -7.24 11.40 -13.90
C ALA A 133 -5.92 12.18 -13.81
N PHE A 134 -4.79 11.53 -14.10
CA PHE A 134 -3.48 12.21 -14.14
C PHE A 134 -3.46 13.35 -15.17
N LEU A 135 -3.94 13.11 -16.38
CA LEU A 135 -4.00 14.16 -17.42
C LEU A 135 -4.92 15.31 -17.03
N ALA A 136 -6.03 15.02 -16.35
CA ALA A 136 -6.92 16.04 -15.81
C ALA A 136 -6.25 16.86 -14.72
N GLU A 137 -5.49 16.24 -13.80
CA GLU A 137 -4.68 16.94 -12.79
C GLU A 137 -3.64 17.85 -13.46
N VAL A 138 -2.90 17.33 -14.45
CA VAL A 138 -1.93 18.15 -15.23
C VAL A 138 -2.61 19.35 -15.88
N ARG A 139 -3.81 19.19 -16.43
CA ARG A 139 -4.55 20.28 -17.07
C ARG A 139 -5.04 21.32 -16.06
N ILE A 140 -5.48 20.90 -14.88
CA ILE A 140 -5.98 21.81 -13.82
C ILE A 140 -4.84 22.56 -13.16
N ILE A 141 -3.74 21.86 -12.85
CA ILE A 141 -2.60 22.42 -12.11
C ILE A 141 -1.64 23.16 -13.04
N GLY A 142 -1.58 22.77 -14.31
CA GLY A 142 -0.79 23.44 -15.34
C GLY A 142 0.66 22.96 -15.45
N PHE A 143 1.09 21.95 -14.69
CA PHE A 143 2.44 21.40 -14.78
C PHE A 143 2.51 19.90 -14.48
N VAL A 144 3.61 19.27 -14.91
CA VAL A 144 3.98 17.90 -14.55
C VAL A 144 5.18 17.96 -13.60
N PRO A 145 5.10 17.38 -12.38
CA PRO A 145 6.16 17.49 -11.38
C PRO A 145 7.56 17.11 -11.89
N PHE A 146 7.66 16.05 -12.70
CA PHE A 146 8.93 15.58 -13.27
C PHE A 146 9.60 16.64 -14.19
N LEU A 147 8.83 17.47 -14.86
CA LEU A 147 9.34 18.47 -15.83
C LEU A 147 9.72 19.80 -15.17
N VAL A 148 9.26 20.05 -13.95
CA VAL A 148 9.48 21.33 -13.25
C VAL A 148 10.70 21.23 -12.32
N ARG A 149 11.88 21.59 -12.84
CA ARG A 149 13.15 21.51 -12.10
C ARG A 149 13.35 22.63 -11.07
N HIS A 150 12.64 23.73 -11.20
CA HIS A 150 12.85 24.93 -10.37
C HIS A 150 11.95 25.00 -9.13
N MET A 151 11.00 24.08 -8.98
CA MET A 151 10.05 24.06 -7.87
C MET A 151 10.42 22.94 -6.89
N PRO A 152 11.05 23.27 -5.74
CA PRO A 152 11.29 22.25 -4.72
C PRO A 152 9.95 21.71 -4.23
N HIS A 153 9.89 20.38 -4.04
CA HIS A 153 8.67 19.67 -3.62
C HIS A 153 7.46 19.81 -4.56
N ALA A 154 7.69 19.92 -5.88
CA ALA A 154 6.62 20.06 -6.90
C ALA A 154 5.49 19.02 -6.73
N TYR A 155 5.82 17.79 -6.28
CA TYR A 155 4.83 16.75 -5.99
C TYR A 155 3.80 17.17 -4.92
N SER A 156 4.20 17.89 -3.89
CA SER A 156 3.31 18.33 -2.81
C SER A 156 2.23 19.31 -3.28
N TYR A 157 2.47 19.99 -4.39
CA TYR A 157 1.51 20.90 -5.01
C TYR A 157 0.69 20.24 -6.12
N PHE A 158 1.09 19.02 -6.53
CA PHE A 158 0.41 18.25 -7.56
C PHE A 158 -0.68 17.39 -6.92
N HIS A 159 -1.78 18.05 -6.53
CA HIS A 159 -2.87 17.41 -5.83
C HIS A 159 -4.19 18.14 -6.08
N VAL A 160 -5.14 17.45 -6.72
CA VAL A 160 -6.53 17.88 -6.84
C VAL A 160 -7.36 16.96 -5.96
N SER A 161 -8.02 17.53 -4.94
CA SER A 161 -8.81 16.76 -3.97
C SER A 161 -9.86 15.88 -4.66
N GLY A 162 -9.90 14.61 -4.30
CA GLY A 162 -10.76 13.61 -4.92
C GLY A 162 -10.17 12.98 -6.18
N LEU A 163 -9.70 13.78 -7.14
CA LEU A 163 -9.16 13.28 -8.41
C LEU A 163 -7.85 12.51 -8.20
N HIS A 164 -7.02 12.98 -7.28
CA HIS A 164 -5.74 12.35 -6.96
C HIS A 164 -5.85 10.89 -6.51
N TYR A 165 -6.95 10.49 -5.86
CA TYR A 165 -7.18 9.08 -5.50
C TYR A 165 -7.28 8.17 -6.73
N LEU A 166 -7.88 8.68 -7.82
CA LEU A 166 -7.96 7.95 -9.08
C LEU A 166 -6.59 7.88 -9.75
N THR A 167 -5.80 8.96 -9.71
CA THR A 167 -4.42 8.96 -10.22
C THR A 167 -3.56 7.94 -9.48
N VAL A 168 -3.62 7.90 -8.14
CA VAL A 168 -2.83 6.97 -7.31
C VAL A 168 -3.28 5.51 -7.49
N SER A 169 -4.51 5.25 -7.90
CA SER A 169 -5.01 3.89 -8.13
C SER A 169 -4.22 3.10 -9.18
N CYS A 170 -3.39 3.78 -10.00
CA CYS A 170 -2.45 3.15 -10.94
C CYS A 170 -1.55 2.10 -10.29
N VAL A 171 -1.23 2.22 -8.99
CA VAL A 171 -0.37 1.26 -8.26
C VAL A 171 -0.95 -0.16 -8.19
N LEU A 172 -2.26 -0.31 -8.36
CA LEU A 172 -2.94 -1.61 -8.35
C LEU A 172 -2.83 -2.36 -9.69
N VAL A 173 -2.54 -1.64 -10.78
CA VAL A 173 -2.52 -2.23 -12.13
C VAL A 173 -1.49 -3.35 -12.29
N PRO A 174 -0.22 -3.22 -11.83
CA PRO A 174 0.76 -4.29 -11.94
C PRO A 174 0.33 -5.59 -11.23
N SER A 175 -0.23 -5.49 -10.03
CA SER A 175 -0.69 -6.67 -9.28
C SER A 175 -1.90 -7.33 -9.94
N LEU A 176 -2.85 -6.56 -10.47
CA LEU A 176 -3.98 -7.09 -11.22
C LEU A 176 -3.53 -7.73 -12.56
N ALA A 177 -2.54 -7.16 -13.23
CA ALA A 177 -1.96 -7.72 -14.44
C ALA A 177 -1.26 -9.06 -14.15
N LEU A 178 -0.50 -9.15 -13.05
CA LEU A 178 0.12 -10.41 -12.62
C LEU A 178 -0.93 -11.44 -12.21
N LEU A 179 -1.99 -11.04 -11.53
CA LEU A 179 -3.12 -11.91 -11.24
C LEU A 179 -3.72 -12.46 -12.53
N TYR A 180 -3.93 -11.62 -13.55
CA TYR A 180 -4.42 -12.04 -14.85
C TYR A 180 -3.49 -13.08 -15.50
N VAL A 181 -2.17 -12.81 -15.48
CA VAL A 181 -1.15 -13.71 -16.03
C VAL A 181 -1.17 -15.08 -15.35
N ASN A 182 -1.38 -15.13 -14.04
CA ASN A 182 -1.41 -16.37 -13.26
C ASN A 182 -2.70 -17.16 -13.44
N VAL A 183 -3.82 -16.48 -13.71
CA VAL A 183 -5.14 -17.12 -13.85
C VAL A 183 -5.41 -17.58 -15.28
N VAL A 184 -4.99 -16.82 -16.27
CA VAL A 184 -5.31 -17.08 -17.69
C VAL A 184 -4.11 -17.73 -18.38
N HIS A 185 -4.16 -19.03 -18.61
CA HIS A 185 -3.05 -19.79 -19.19
C HIS A 185 -2.95 -19.61 -20.71
N HIS A 186 -4.09 -19.52 -21.43
CA HIS A 186 -4.12 -19.29 -22.87
C HIS A 186 -4.38 -17.81 -23.18
N ARG A 187 -3.34 -17.11 -23.59
CA ARG A 187 -3.39 -15.66 -23.87
C ARG A 187 -2.97 -15.39 -25.30
N SER A 188 -3.68 -14.48 -25.96
CA SER A 188 -3.25 -13.97 -27.27
C SER A 188 -2.07 -13.00 -27.11
N THR A 189 -1.28 -12.86 -28.17
CA THR A 189 -0.19 -11.87 -28.22
C THR A 189 -0.72 -10.44 -28.00
N VAL A 190 -1.91 -10.13 -28.52
CA VAL A 190 -2.56 -8.83 -28.35
C VAL A 190 -2.88 -8.56 -26.88
N THR A 191 -3.40 -9.57 -26.15
CA THR A 191 -3.68 -9.46 -24.73
C THR A 191 -2.41 -9.22 -23.91
N ASN A 192 -1.33 -9.94 -24.22
CA ASN A 192 -0.05 -9.76 -23.54
C ASN A 192 0.53 -8.36 -23.80
N LEU A 193 0.44 -7.86 -25.02
CA LEU A 193 0.88 -6.50 -25.37
C LEU A 193 0.02 -5.44 -24.66
N GLY A 194 -1.28 -5.65 -24.58
CA GLY A 194 -2.20 -4.78 -23.84
C GLY A 194 -1.89 -4.72 -22.34
N LEU A 195 -1.59 -5.86 -21.72
CA LEU A 195 -1.17 -5.92 -20.30
C LEU A 195 0.18 -5.21 -20.09
N LEU A 196 1.15 -5.44 -20.98
CA LEU A 196 2.45 -4.78 -20.91
C LEU A 196 2.29 -3.26 -21.02
N ALA A 197 1.49 -2.80 -21.97
CA ALA A 197 1.18 -1.37 -22.13
C ALA A 197 0.49 -0.80 -20.87
N ALA A 198 -0.49 -1.52 -20.31
CA ALA A 198 -1.17 -1.11 -19.09
C ALA A 198 -0.21 -0.96 -17.91
N VAL A 199 0.70 -1.93 -17.71
CA VAL A 199 1.72 -1.87 -16.67
C VAL A 199 2.69 -0.72 -16.93
N ALA A 200 3.17 -0.55 -18.16
CA ALA A 200 4.08 0.55 -18.52
C ALA A 200 3.47 1.92 -18.23
N VAL A 201 2.22 2.15 -18.66
CA VAL A 201 1.50 3.40 -18.40
C VAL A 201 1.30 3.62 -16.89
N SER A 202 0.91 2.57 -16.16
CA SER A 202 0.67 2.67 -14.71
C SER A 202 1.93 2.99 -13.91
N LEU A 203 3.10 2.50 -14.34
CA LEU A 203 4.39 2.82 -13.71
C LEU A 203 4.94 4.18 -14.15
N LEU A 204 4.58 4.64 -15.34
CA LEU A 204 4.98 5.96 -15.83
C LEU A 204 4.34 7.10 -15.00
N ILE A 205 3.09 6.94 -14.57
CA ILE A 205 2.38 7.95 -13.77
C ILE A 205 3.15 8.33 -12.48
N PRO A 206 3.52 7.39 -11.59
CA PRO A 206 4.33 7.70 -10.41
C PRO A 206 5.69 8.32 -10.72
N VAL A 207 6.31 7.93 -11.84
CA VAL A 207 7.58 8.53 -12.29
C VAL A 207 7.35 10.01 -12.65
N LEU A 208 6.32 10.31 -13.41
CA LEU A 208 5.97 11.69 -13.80
C LEU A 208 5.55 12.53 -12.59
N CYS A 209 4.90 11.92 -11.59
CA CYS A 209 4.59 12.55 -10.31
C CYS A 209 5.81 12.70 -9.39
N VAL A 210 6.97 12.07 -9.70
CA VAL A 210 8.15 11.99 -8.80
C VAL A 210 7.81 11.32 -7.46
N SER A 211 6.84 10.41 -7.44
CA SER A 211 6.35 9.72 -6.25
C SER A 211 7.06 8.38 -6.04
N ARG A 212 8.18 8.42 -5.33
CA ARG A 212 8.96 7.22 -4.98
C ARG A 212 8.15 6.21 -4.17
N PHE A 213 7.26 6.69 -3.30
CA PHE A 213 6.42 5.84 -2.48
C PHE A 213 5.41 5.04 -3.31
N GLN A 214 4.79 5.65 -4.31
CA GLN A 214 3.85 4.95 -5.21
C GLN A 214 4.55 3.89 -6.04
N LEU A 215 5.78 4.15 -6.53
CA LEU A 215 6.58 3.14 -7.24
C LEU A 215 6.92 1.95 -6.33
N LEU A 216 7.39 2.24 -5.11
CA LEU A 216 7.68 1.18 -4.14
C LEU A 216 6.43 0.36 -3.83
N LEU A 217 5.29 1.02 -3.62
CA LEU A 217 4.02 0.36 -3.34
C LEU A 217 3.56 -0.52 -4.52
N ALA A 218 3.68 -0.03 -5.76
CA ALA A 218 3.34 -0.80 -6.95
C ALA A 218 4.19 -2.09 -7.06
N VAL A 219 5.50 -1.99 -6.80
CA VAL A 219 6.40 -3.15 -6.81
C VAL A 219 6.07 -4.12 -5.69
N LEU A 220 5.84 -3.62 -4.46
CA LEU A 220 5.46 -4.45 -3.32
C LEU A 220 4.13 -5.18 -3.56
N MET A 221 3.11 -4.48 -4.06
CA MET A 221 1.81 -5.07 -4.37
C MET A 221 1.89 -6.10 -5.49
N ALA A 222 2.85 -5.99 -6.40
CA ALA A 222 3.08 -6.95 -7.47
C ALA A 222 3.88 -8.19 -7.00
N ALA A 223 4.72 -8.05 -5.97
CA ALA A 223 5.56 -9.14 -5.46
C ALA A 223 4.81 -10.12 -4.55
N PHE A 224 3.60 -9.78 -4.06
CA PHE A 224 2.77 -10.55 -3.14
C PHE A 224 1.39 -10.84 -3.67
#